data_ddcb9b3ddfa3526836b52ddffa0a7b9b
#
_entry.id   ddcb9b3ddfa3526836b52ddffa0a7b9b
#
_cell.length_a   1.000
_cell.length_b   1.000
_cell.length_c   1.000
_cell.angle_alpha   90.00
_cell.angle_beta   90.00
_cell.angle_gamma   90.00
#
_symmetry.space_group_name_H-M   'P 1'
#
loop_
_entity.id
_entity.type
_entity.pdbx_description
1 polymer ?
#
loop_
_entity_poly.entity_id
_entity_poly.type
_entity_poly.pdbx_seq_one_letter_code
_entity_poly.pdbx_strand_id
1 'polypeptide(L)'
;LPAPPGKPILIPSFTEDSQPIIIGIRWERSEYNGGSAIIGYLVEHRRLGSPHWVKSSPGLCTFPELTLSGLEPGWRYQFRVRAQNAVGLSQPSQLSDPLTVTLQRAAVSPPKFTLELKDTTALENEQVEFVVHFSGTPIPKISWFKDGFEIFSSRRTKIITENGKSSLLIHQTALNDEGEIKCTASNRAGHVTTRANLILE
;
A
#
# COMPACT_ATOMS: atom_id res chain seq x y z
N LEU A 1 28.04 29.98 15.57
CA LEU A 1 26.97 29.26 14.88
C LEU A 1 27.56 28.04 14.19
N PRO A 2 26.74 26.97 14.02
CA PRO A 2 27.21 25.81 13.26
C PRO A 2 27.34 26.12 11.76
N ALA A 3 28.08 25.28 11.05
CA ALA A 3 28.09 25.30 9.60
C ALA A 3 26.76 24.81 9.04
N PRO A 4 26.37 25.24 7.83
CA PRO A 4 25.16 24.75 7.20
C PRO A 4 25.22 23.24 6.98
N PRO A 5 24.07 22.52 7.10
CA PRO A 5 23.99 21.12 6.71
C PRO A 5 24.17 20.94 5.19
N GLY A 6 24.33 19.68 4.78
CA GLY A 6 24.37 19.33 3.37
C GLY A 6 23.03 19.55 2.67
N LYS A 7 23.06 19.62 1.34
CA LYS A 7 21.88 19.78 0.50
C LYS A 7 20.89 18.64 0.74
N PRO A 8 19.61 18.93 1.03
CA PRO A 8 18.62 17.88 1.22
C PRO A 8 18.36 17.06 -0.03
N ILE A 9 18.21 15.75 0.15
CA ILE A 9 17.83 14.80 -0.89
C ILE A 9 16.42 14.35 -0.59
N LEU A 10 15.55 14.37 -1.60
CA LEU A 10 14.14 14.06 -1.47
C LEU A 10 13.84 12.72 -2.10
N ILE A 11 13.11 11.86 -1.35
CA ILE A 11 12.74 10.51 -1.80
C ILE A 11 11.23 10.39 -1.67
N PRO A 12 10.46 10.55 -2.76
CA PRO A 12 9.01 10.36 -2.71
C PRO A 12 8.69 8.87 -2.57
N SER A 13 7.70 8.58 -1.72
CA SER A 13 7.17 7.23 -1.52
C SER A 13 5.69 7.22 -1.80
N PHE A 14 5.21 6.11 -2.38
CA PHE A 14 3.81 5.91 -2.67
C PHE A 14 3.29 4.71 -1.88
N THR A 15 2.12 4.86 -1.27
CA THR A 15 1.38 3.73 -0.72
C THR A 15 0.39 3.21 -1.76
N GLU A 16 -0.08 1.97 -1.62
CA GLU A 16 -1.03 1.36 -2.56
C GLU A 16 -2.28 2.20 -2.76
N ASP A 17 -2.74 2.88 -1.73
CA ASP A 17 -3.91 3.74 -1.79
C ASP A 17 -3.58 5.18 -2.17
N SER A 18 -2.32 5.47 -2.45
CA SER A 18 -1.78 6.70 -3.04
C SER A 18 -2.19 8.01 -2.34
N GLN A 19 -2.61 7.97 -1.09
CA GLN A 19 -3.05 9.14 -0.34
C GLN A 19 -2.61 9.05 1.11
N PRO A 20 -1.90 10.03 1.64
CA PRO A 20 -1.15 11.09 0.98
C PRO A 20 0.22 10.63 0.50
N ILE A 21 0.83 11.39 -0.41
CA ILE A 21 2.21 11.16 -0.81
C ILE A 21 3.11 11.42 0.40
N ILE A 22 4.00 10.48 0.67
CA ILE A 22 4.97 10.58 1.75
C ILE A 22 6.32 10.91 1.14
N ILE A 23 7.00 11.92 1.68
CA ILE A 23 8.30 12.36 1.21
C ILE A 23 9.32 12.12 2.32
N GLY A 24 10.35 11.34 2.01
CA GLY A 24 11.52 11.21 2.85
C GLY A 24 12.52 12.31 2.50
N ILE A 25 13.03 13.00 3.51
CA ILE A 25 14.02 14.06 3.36
C ILE A 25 15.24 13.65 4.13
N ARG A 26 16.40 13.66 3.49
CA ARG A 26 17.69 13.34 4.12
C ARG A 26 18.68 14.43 3.81
N TRP A 27 19.63 14.63 4.74
CA TRP A 27 20.73 15.58 4.55
C TRP A 27 21.97 15.10 5.30
N GLU A 28 23.14 15.62 4.91
CA GLU A 28 24.38 15.37 5.64
C GLU A 28 24.45 16.31 6.85
N ARG A 29 24.97 15.81 7.94
CA ARG A 29 25.21 16.59 9.16
C ARG A 29 26.15 17.74 8.87
N SER A 30 26.04 18.81 9.67
CA SER A 30 26.98 19.93 9.58
C SER A 30 28.40 19.46 9.87
N GLU A 31 29.34 19.94 9.07
CA GLU A 31 30.76 19.58 9.21
C GLU A 31 31.41 20.23 10.44
N TYR A 32 30.83 21.34 10.93
CA TYR A 32 31.36 22.11 12.05
C TYR A 32 30.19 22.53 12.94
N ASN A 33 30.33 22.32 14.27
CA ASN A 33 29.24 22.61 15.19
C ASN A 33 29.29 24.03 15.78
N GLY A 34 30.27 24.85 15.40
CA GLY A 34 30.41 26.20 15.93
C GLY A 34 30.96 26.28 17.35
N GLY A 35 31.54 25.18 17.87
CA GLY A 35 32.07 25.11 19.22
C GLY A 35 31.06 24.72 20.28
N SER A 36 29.82 24.36 19.87
CA SER A 36 28.78 23.88 20.76
C SER A 36 28.02 22.76 20.08
N ALA A 37 27.65 21.73 20.81
CA ALA A 37 26.98 20.57 20.25
C ALA A 37 25.71 20.95 19.52
N ILE A 38 25.47 20.33 18.35
CA ILE A 38 24.26 20.51 17.59
C ILE A 38 23.13 19.76 18.31
N ILE A 39 22.04 20.48 18.60
CA ILE A 39 20.87 19.95 19.28
C ILE A 39 19.79 19.46 18.34
N GLY A 40 19.86 19.85 17.06
CA GLY A 40 18.92 19.39 16.07
C GLY A 40 18.99 20.19 14.78
N TYR A 41 18.10 19.86 13.88
CA TYR A 41 18.00 20.48 12.56
C TYR A 41 16.58 21.02 12.34
N LEU A 42 16.49 22.21 11.76
CA LEU A 42 15.24 22.82 11.34
C LEU A 42 15.07 22.60 9.84
N VAL A 43 14.02 21.91 9.44
CA VAL A 43 13.68 21.72 8.04
C VAL A 43 12.59 22.69 7.64
N GLU A 44 12.82 23.39 6.53
CA GLU A 44 11.90 24.38 6.00
C GLU A 44 11.59 24.05 4.55
N HIS A 45 10.38 24.38 4.11
CA HIS A 45 10.01 24.26 2.70
C HIS A 45 9.22 25.48 2.23
N ARG A 46 9.20 25.66 0.91
CA ARG A 46 8.37 26.67 0.25
C ARG A 46 7.87 26.14 -1.08
N ARG A 47 6.78 26.72 -1.55
CA ARG A 47 6.36 26.51 -2.93
C ARG A 47 7.32 27.25 -3.86
N LEU A 48 7.64 26.65 -5.00
CA LEU A 48 8.51 27.29 -5.98
C LEU A 48 7.88 28.62 -6.44
N GLY A 49 8.65 29.69 -6.39
CA GLY A 49 8.17 31.03 -6.71
C GLY A 49 7.61 31.82 -5.52
N SER A 50 7.39 31.18 -4.38
CA SER A 50 6.96 31.87 -3.15
C SER A 50 8.20 32.30 -2.35
N PRO A 51 8.20 33.48 -1.75
CA PRO A 51 9.28 33.91 -0.87
C PRO A 51 9.15 33.40 0.56
N HIS A 52 8.02 32.75 0.89
CA HIS A 52 7.71 32.36 2.26
C HIS A 52 8.18 30.94 2.57
N TRP A 53 9.10 30.83 3.53
CA TRP A 53 9.54 29.57 4.08
C TRP A 53 8.70 29.19 5.30
N VAL A 54 8.28 27.95 5.37
CA VAL A 54 7.51 27.42 6.49
C VAL A 54 8.24 26.22 7.09
N LYS A 55 8.04 26.00 8.39
CA LYS A 55 8.61 24.84 9.06
C LYS A 55 7.94 23.56 8.54
N SER A 56 8.76 22.57 8.18
CA SER A 56 8.27 21.28 7.71
C SER A 56 7.87 20.36 8.86
N SER A 57 8.36 20.62 10.06
CA SER A 57 8.01 19.86 11.27
C SER A 57 7.80 20.82 12.43
N PRO A 58 7.02 20.44 13.46
CA PRO A 58 6.75 21.33 14.60
C PRO A 58 7.95 21.54 15.49
N GLY A 59 8.96 20.69 15.45
CA GLY A 59 10.17 20.79 16.26
C GLY A 59 11.42 20.46 15.48
N LEU A 60 12.56 20.45 16.18
CA LEU A 60 13.84 20.10 15.59
C LEU A 60 13.92 18.60 15.35
N CYS A 61 14.57 18.24 14.23
CA CYS A 61 14.91 16.86 13.95
C CYS A 61 16.24 16.53 14.62
N THR A 62 16.29 15.49 15.43
CA THR A 62 17.53 15.06 16.12
C THR A 62 18.40 14.20 15.22
N PHE A 63 17.81 13.55 14.22
CA PHE A 63 18.52 12.80 13.17
C PHE A 63 18.47 13.57 11.87
N PRO A 64 19.40 13.32 10.94
CA PRO A 64 19.45 14.04 9.66
C PRO A 64 18.44 13.50 8.62
N GLU A 65 17.23 13.29 9.08
CA GLU A 65 16.13 12.82 8.21
C GLU A 65 14.78 13.25 8.76
N LEU A 66 13.82 13.36 7.85
CA LEU A 66 12.43 13.72 8.17
C LEU A 66 11.52 13.04 7.18
N THR A 67 10.39 12.54 7.65
CA THR A 67 9.30 12.05 6.81
C THR A 67 8.18 13.06 6.87
N LEU A 68 7.72 13.52 5.71
CA LEU A 68 6.69 14.55 5.59
C LEU A 68 5.54 14.08 4.72
N SER A 69 4.32 14.37 5.16
CA SER A 69 3.10 14.14 4.39
C SER A 69 2.27 15.42 4.35
N GLY A 70 1.25 15.44 3.49
CA GLY A 70 0.31 16.56 3.45
C GLY A 70 0.69 17.70 2.54
N LEU A 71 1.75 17.55 1.72
CA LEU A 71 2.02 18.52 0.65
C LEU A 71 0.96 18.40 -0.44
N GLU A 72 0.54 19.53 -0.99
CA GLU A 72 -0.56 19.54 -1.94
C GLU A 72 -0.15 19.10 -3.34
N PRO A 73 -0.91 18.22 -3.98
CA PRO A 73 -0.67 17.83 -5.37
C PRO A 73 -0.74 19.03 -6.33
N GLY A 74 0.04 18.96 -7.39
CA GLY A 74 0.09 20.00 -8.42
C GLY A 74 1.07 21.11 -8.13
N TRP A 75 1.64 21.18 -6.96
CA TRP A 75 2.60 22.19 -6.57
C TRP A 75 4.02 21.66 -6.62
N ARG A 76 4.98 22.57 -6.79
CA ARG A 76 6.42 22.29 -6.72
C ARG A 76 6.96 22.89 -5.44
N TYR A 77 7.83 22.15 -4.75
CA TYR A 77 8.40 22.54 -3.47
C TYR A 77 9.91 22.47 -3.49
N GLN A 78 10.53 23.33 -2.71
CA GLN A 78 11.95 23.26 -2.38
C GLN A 78 12.13 23.21 -0.88
N PHE A 79 13.17 22.53 -0.45
CA PHE A 79 13.51 22.33 0.96
C PHE A 79 14.90 22.87 1.27
N ARG A 80 15.08 23.31 2.50
CA ARG A 80 16.39 23.66 3.04
C ARG A 80 16.44 23.24 4.50
N VAL A 81 17.66 23.08 5.04
CA VAL A 81 17.89 22.66 6.42
C VAL A 81 18.87 23.61 7.10
N ARG A 82 18.61 23.90 8.37
CA ARG A 82 19.52 24.66 9.24
C ARG A 82 19.87 23.79 10.44
N ALA A 83 21.11 23.85 10.87
CA ALA A 83 21.54 23.24 12.13
C ALA A 83 21.36 24.22 13.27
N GLN A 84 21.03 23.73 14.43
CA GLN A 84 20.91 24.54 15.65
C GLN A 84 21.79 24.02 16.76
N ASN A 85 22.52 24.95 17.43
CA ASN A 85 23.21 24.69 18.67
C ASN A 85 22.74 25.70 19.72
N ALA A 86 23.41 25.75 20.90
CA ALA A 86 23.02 26.64 21.98
C ALA A 86 23.13 28.14 21.60
N VAL A 87 23.97 28.46 20.63
CA VAL A 87 24.15 29.85 20.16
C VAL A 87 23.04 30.28 19.22
N GLY A 88 22.55 29.37 18.35
CA GLY A 88 21.48 29.68 17.42
C GLY A 88 21.49 28.79 16.17
N LEU A 89 20.77 29.24 15.15
CA LEU A 89 20.61 28.55 13.87
C LEU A 89 21.75 28.90 12.90
N SER A 90 22.22 27.92 12.17
CA SER A 90 23.16 28.10 11.06
C SER A 90 22.51 28.85 9.89
N GLN A 91 23.34 29.26 8.93
CA GLN A 91 22.83 29.62 7.61
C GLN A 91 22.15 28.40 6.97
N PRO A 92 21.19 28.61 6.06
CA PRO A 92 20.54 27.49 5.41
C PRO A 92 21.50 26.68 4.55
N SER A 93 21.22 25.38 4.41
CA SER A 93 21.86 24.52 3.42
C SER A 93 21.59 25.03 1.99
N GLN A 94 22.24 24.42 1.02
CA GLN A 94 21.81 24.56 -0.37
C GLN A 94 20.37 24.06 -0.49
N LEU A 95 19.61 24.71 -1.39
CA LEU A 95 18.23 24.28 -1.65
C LEU A 95 18.20 22.91 -2.30
N SER A 96 17.22 22.10 -1.93
CA SER A 96 16.97 20.85 -2.62
C SER A 96 16.62 21.10 -4.09
N ASP A 97 16.76 20.08 -4.92
CA ASP A 97 16.15 20.10 -6.24
C ASP A 97 14.64 20.25 -6.06
N PRO A 98 13.96 20.94 -6.99
CA PRO A 98 12.51 21.07 -6.89
C PRO A 98 11.80 19.71 -6.95
N LEU A 99 10.81 19.52 -6.08
CA LEU A 99 9.97 18.35 -6.07
C LEU A 99 8.58 18.74 -6.54
N THR A 100 8.08 18.07 -7.57
CA THR A 100 6.70 18.18 -8.01
C THR A 100 5.86 17.12 -7.28
N VAL A 101 4.86 17.55 -6.53
CA VAL A 101 3.94 16.65 -5.87
C VAL A 101 2.86 16.27 -6.88
N THR A 102 2.82 14.99 -7.25
CA THR A 102 1.84 14.47 -8.19
C THR A 102 0.88 13.53 -7.48
N LEU A 103 -0.38 13.55 -7.91
CA LEU A 103 -1.36 12.60 -7.47
C LEU A 103 -1.20 11.35 -8.32
N GLN A 104 -0.49 10.35 -7.79
CA GLN A 104 -0.39 9.05 -8.47
C GLN A 104 -1.24 8.04 -7.72
N ARG A 105 -2.10 7.36 -8.46
CA ARG A 105 -2.81 6.19 -7.96
C ARG A 105 -2.03 4.96 -8.38
N ALA A 106 -1.94 3.96 -7.48
CA ALA A 106 -1.43 2.66 -7.86
C ALA A 106 -2.23 2.15 -9.06
N ALA A 107 -1.56 1.52 -10.01
CA ALA A 107 -2.24 0.89 -11.13
C ALA A 107 -3.21 -0.16 -10.59
N VAL A 108 -4.43 -0.17 -11.12
CA VAL A 108 -5.45 -1.15 -10.75
C VAL A 108 -5.81 -1.99 -11.97
N SER A 109 -6.13 -3.26 -11.72
CA SER A 109 -6.67 -4.14 -12.74
C SER A 109 -7.85 -4.92 -12.16
N PRO A 110 -8.91 -5.14 -12.96
CA PRO A 110 -10.07 -5.87 -12.49
C PRO A 110 -9.73 -7.34 -12.24
N PRO A 111 -10.50 -8.04 -11.41
CA PRO A 111 -10.30 -9.46 -11.19
C PRO A 111 -10.54 -10.25 -12.48
N LYS A 112 -9.79 -11.34 -12.60
CA LYS A 112 -9.93 -12.27 -13.73
C LYS A 112 -9.69 -13.68 -13.20
N PHE A 113 -10.52 -14.63 -13.65
CA PHE A 113 -10.25 -16.04 -13.42
C PHE A 113 -9.38 -16.57 -14.56
N THR A 114 -8.21 -17.08 -14.22
CA THR A 114 -7.32 -17.76 -15.17
C THR A 114 -7.58 -19.25 -15.19
N LEU A 115 -8.22 -19.79 -14.16
CA LEU A 115 -8.79 -21.13 -14.10
C LEU A 115 -10.18 -21.01 -13.50
N GLU A 116 -11.18 -21.41 -14.27
CA GLU A 116 -12.59 -21.35 -13.86
C GLU A 116 -13.07 -22.68 -13.29
N LEU A 117 -14.24 -22.66 -12.65
CA LEU A 117 -14.89 -23.86 -12.13
C LEU A 117 -15.37 -24.76 -13.28
N LYS A 118 -15.40 -26.05 -12.99
CA LYS A 118 -15.90 -27.08 -13.90
C LYS A 118 -16.92 -27.96 -13.19
N ASP A 119 -17.96 -28.40 -13.89
CA ASP A 119 -18.92 -29.35 -13.36
C ASP A 119 -18.19 -30.59 -12.87
N THR A 120 -18.58 -31.05 -11.72
CA THR A 120 -17.92 -32.16 -11.02
C THR A 120 -18.95 -33.15 -10.54
N THR A 121 -18.71 -34.41 -10.83
CA THR A 121 -19.53 -35.56 -10.34
C THR A 121 -18.78 -36.29 -9.26
N ALA A 122 -19.45 -36.64 -8.18
CA ALA A 122 -18.88 -37.36 -7.06
C ALA A 122 -19.89 -38.39 -6.53
N LEU A 123 -19.37 -39.36 -5.77
CA LEU A 123 -20.19 -40.29 -5.00
C LEU A 123 -20.36 -39.74 -3.58
N GLU A 124 -21.43 -40.14 -2.91
CA GLU A 124 -21.61 -39.83 -1.48
C GLU A 124 -20.38 -40.21 -0.66
N ASN A 125 -20.08 -39.41 0.34
CA ASN A 125 -18.97 -39.61 1.28
C ASN A 125 -17.57 -39.39 0.68
N GLU A 126 -17.46 -39.09 -0.62
CA GLU A 126 -16.19 -38.71 -1.21
C GLU A 126 -15.84 -37.27 -0.85
N GLN A 127 -14.57 -36.98 -0.92
CA GLN A 127 -14.06 -35.61 -0.83
C GLN A 127 -14.08 -34.95 -2.20
N VAL A 128 -14.55 -33.73 -2.26
CA VAL A 128 -14.60 -32.93 -3.50
C VAL A 128 -13.82 -31.65 -3.31
N GLU A 129 -13.06 -31.28 -4.33
CA GLU A 129 -12.31 -30.03 -4.34
C GLU A 129 -12.65 -29.21 -5.59
N PHE A 130 -13.01 -27.95 -5.39
CA PHE A 130 -13.15 -26.96 -6.45
C PHE A 130 -11.99 -25.99 -6.35
N VAL A 131 -11.37 -25.68 -7.46
CA VAL A 131 -10.19 -24.79 -7.51
C VAL A 131 -10.40 -23.73 -8.55
N VAL A 132 -10.09 -22.47 -8.20
CA VAL A 132 -10.00 -21.36 -9.13
C VAL A 132 -8.61 -20.74 -9.02
N HIS A 133 -8.11 -20.25 -10.15
CA HIS A 133 -6.95 -19.36 -10.17
C HIS A 133 -7.43 -17.99 -10.61
N PHE A 134 -6.87 -16.94 -10.02
CA PHE A 134 -7.31 -15.59 -10.26
C PHE A 134 -6.16 -14.60 -10.25
N SER A 135 -6.40 -13.46 -10.87
CA SER A 135 -5.49 -12.32 -10.87
C SER A 135 -6.28 -11.04 -10.66
N GLY A 136 -5.58 -9.98 -10.36
CA GLY A 136 -6.15 -8.65 -10.18
C GLY A 136 -5.32 -7.82 -9.22
N THR A 137 -5.39 -6.51 -9.37
CA THR A 137 -4.67 -5.56 -8.52
C THR A 137 -5.63 -4.46 -8.05
N PRO A 138 -5.85 -4.27 -6.77
CA PRO A 138 -5.37 -5.06 -5.63
C PRO A 138 -5.83 -6.52 -5.65
N ILE A 139 -5.20 -7.34 -4.80
CA ILE A 139 -5.56 -8.76 -4.70
C ILE A 139 -7.07 -8.90 -4.46
N PRO A 140 -7.80 -9.62 -5.34
CA PRO A 140 -9.24 -9.76 -5.21
C PRO A 140 -9.66 -10.50 -3.95
N LYS A 141 -10.80 -10.10 -3.41
CA LYS A 141 -11.48 -10.85 -2.36
C LYS A 141 -12.26 -11.99 -3.01
N ILE A 142 -12.08 -13.19 -2.50
CA ILE A 142 -12.73 -14.39 -3.01
C ILE A 142 -13.84 -14.82 -2.06
N SER A 143 -15.01 -15.14 -2.63
CA SER A 143 -16.16 -15.68 -1.89
C SER A 143 -16.74 -16.87 -2.64
N TRP A 144 -17.16 -17.86 -1.87
CA TRP A 144 -17.75 -19.10 -2.38
C TRP A 144 -19.21 -19.19 -1.98
N PHE A 145 -20.05 -19.74 -2.87
CA PHE A 145 -21.50 -19.87 -2.66
C PHE A 145 -21.99 -21.23 -3.12
N LYS A 146 -22.99 -21.73 -2.44
CA LYS A 146 -23.77 -22.89 -2.87
C LYS A 146 -25.23 -22.50 -2.97
N ASP A 147 -25.81 -22.66 -4.16
CA ASP A 147 -27.21 -22.29 -4.46
C ASP A 147 -27.54 -20.87 -3.98
N GLY A 148 -26.59 -19.94 -4.13
CA GLY A 148 -26.74 -18.53 -3.78
C GLY A 148 -26.42 -18.18 -2.33
N PHE A 149 -26.15 -19.15 -1.46
CA PHE A 149 -25.80 -18.92 -0.07
C PHE A 149 -24.29 -18.97 0.14
N GLU A 150 -23.75 -17.99 0.80
CA GLU A 150 -22.29 -17.94 1.04
C GLU A 150 -21.84 -19.11 1.92
N ILE A 151 -20.72 -19.72 1.51
CA ILE A 151 -20.08 -20.82 2.23
C ILE A 151 -18.92 -20.27 3.04
N PHE A 152 -18.85 -20.68 4.30
CA PHE A 152 -17.72 -20.38 5.18
C PHE A 152 -17.06 -21.69 5.61
N SER A 153 -15.80 -21.60 6.01
CA SER A 153 -15.09 -22.75 6.54
C SER A 153 -15.82 -23.31 7.75
N SER A 154 -15.96 -24.63 7.79
CA SER A 154 -16.67 -25.34 8.83
C SER A 154 -16.04 -26.71 9.04
N ARG A 155 -16.72 -27.57 9.79
CA ARG A 155 -16.26 -28.95 10.04
C ARG A 155 -16.10 -29.77 8.75
N ARG A 156 -17.04 -29.61 7.80
CA ARG A 156 -17.06 -30.34 6.53
C ARG A 156 -16.49 -29.60 5.36
N THR A 157 -16.33 -28.28 5.50
CA THR A 157 -15.98 -27.41 4.38
C THR A 157 -14.75 -26.60 4.74
N LYS A 158 -13.76 -26.62 3.87
CA LYS A 158 -12.55 -25.83 4.06
C LYS A 158 -12.28 -24.97 2.85
N ILE A 159 -12.03 -23.68 3.10
CA ILE A 159 -11.66 -22.72 2.06
C ILE A 159 -10.23 -22.26 2.33
N ILE A 160 -9.38 -22.39 1.32
CA ILE A 160 -7.99 -21.94 1.38
C ILE A 160 -7.76 -21.00 0.21
N THR A 161 -7.39 -19.76 0.51
CA THR A 161 -7.11 -18.75 -0.51
C THR A 161 -5.73 -18.17 -0.27
N GLU A 162 -4.83 -18.36 -1.22
CA GLU A 162 -3.48 -17.84 -1.15
C GLU A 162 -2.82 -17.84 -2.54
N ASN A 163 -1.92 -16.88 -2.77
CA ASN A 163 -1.07 -16.85 -3.98
C ASN A 163 -1.83 -16.95 -5.31
N GLY A 164 -2.98 -16.27 -5.42
CA GLY A 164 -3.75 -16.28 -6.66
C GLY A 164 -4.55 -17.56 -6.91
N LYS A 165 -4.74 -18.37 -5.88
CA LYS A 165 -5.48 -19.62 -5.94
C LYS A 165 -6.45 -19.69 -4.78
N SER A 166 -7.68 -20.16 -5.03
CA SER A 166 -8.64 -20.47 -3.98
C SER A 166 -9.22 -21.85 -4.19
N SER A 167 -9.30 -22.60 -3.11
CA SER A 167 -9.83 -23.98 -3.10
C SER A 167 -11.00 -24.07 -2.13
N LEU A 168 -12.07 -24.71 -2.57
CA LEU A 168 -13.19 -25.13 -1.74
C LEU A 168 -13.14 -26.64 -1.63
N LEU A 169 -12.96 -27.14 -0.42
CA LEU A 169 -12.85 -28.56 -0.13
C LEU A 169 -14.06 -28.98 0.68
N ILE A 170 -14.81 -29.96 0.18
CA ILE A 170 -15.96 -30.52 0.88
C ILE A 170 -15.61 -31.95 1.27
N HIS A 171 -15.53 -32.21 2.57
CA HIS A 171 -15.28 -33.55 3.11
C HIS A 171 -16.60 -34.31 3.26
N GLN A 172 -16.58 -35.58 2.95
CA GLN A 172 -17.75 -36.46 3.14
C GLN A 172 -19.02 -35.88 2.54
N THR A 173 -19.03 -35.74 1.20
CA THR A 173 -20.18 -35.18 0.49
C THR A 173 -21.46 -35.97 0.79
N ALA A 174 -22.56 -35.23 0.92
CA ALA A 174 -23.89 -35.77 1.12
C ALA A 174 -24.81 -35.31 -0.02
N LEU A 175 -25.94 -35.93 -0.20
CA LEU A 175 -26.89 -35.60 -1.28
C LEU A 175 -27.29 -34.09 -1.26
N ASN A 176 -27.37 -33.49 -0.09
CA ASN A 176 -27.72 -32.06 0.01
C ASN A 176 -26.58 -31.13 -0.38
N ASP A 177 -25.39 -31.65 -0.70
CA ASP A 177 -24.29 -30.85 -1.25
C ASP A 177 -24.46 -30.69 -2.77
N GLU A 178 -25.32 -31.46 -3.41
CA GLU A 178 -25.61 -31.33 -4.83
C GLU A 178 -26.20 -29.94 -5.10
N GLY A 179 -25.75 -29.30 -6.16
CA GLY A 179 -26.23 -27.98 -6.53
C GLY A 179 -25.20 -27.15 -7.26
N GLU A 180 -25.48 -25.86 -7.36
CA GLU A 180 -24.58 -24.91 -8.02
C GLU A 180 -23.55 -24.36 -7.05
N ILE A 181 -22.28 -24.52 -7.43
CA ILE A 181 -21.16 -23.87 -6.74
C ILE A 181 -20.79 -22.63 -7.53
N LYS A 182 -20.66 -21.51 -6.84
CA LYS A 182 -20.29 -20.24 -7.42
C LYS A 182 -19.10 -19.66 -6.67
N CYS A 183 -18.17 -19.09 -7.40
CA CYS A 183 -17.05 -18.35 -6.85
C CYS A 183 -17.03 -16.96 -7.42
N THR A 184 -16.87 -15.95 -6.56
CA THR A 184 -16.75 -14.55 -6.97
C THR A 184 -15.39 -14.00 -6.56
N ALA A 185 -14.84 -13.15 -7.42
CA ALA A 185 -13.63 -12.41 -7.13
C ALA A 185 -13.93 -10.92 -7.34
N SER A 186 -13.60 -10.09 -6.35
CA SER A 186 -13.89 -8.66 -6.42
C SER A 186 -12.75 -7.82 -5.87
N ASN A 187 -12.52 -6.68 -6.50
CA ASN A 187 -11.68 -5.61 -6.00
C ASN A 187 -12.33 -4.27 -6.40
N ARG A 188 -11.65 -3.16 -6.11
CA ARG A 188 -12.21 -1.84 -6.44
C ARG A 188 -12.33 -1.56 -7.94
N ALA A 189 -11.72 -2.37 -8.80
CA ALA A 189 -11.79 -2.21 -10.26
C ALA A 189 -12.90 -3.03 -10.90
N GLY A 190 -13.52 -3.97 -10.16
CA GLY A 190 -14.61 -4.77 -10.69
C GLY A 190 -14.81 -6.09 -9.96
N HIS A 191 -15.63 -6.94 -10.55
CA HIS A 191 -15.90 -8.27 -10.03
C HIS A 191 -16.15 -9.25 -11.19
N VAL A 192 -15.87 -10.53 -10.94
CA VAL A 192 -16.13 -11.62 -11.85
C VAL A 192 -16.71 -12.81 -11.09
N THR A 193 -17.40 -13.67 -11.79
CA THR A 193 -18.07 -14.86 -11.22
C THR A 193 -17.83 -16.05 -12.12
N THR A 194 -17.59 -17.21 -11.51
CA THR A 194 -17.59 -18.49 -12.21
C THR A 194 -18.50 -19.47 -11.48
N ARG A 195 -19.16 -20.35 -12.23
CA ARG A 195 -20.16 -21.30 -11.71
C ARG A 195 -19.93 -22.68 -12.26
N ALA A 196 -20.28 -23.68 -11.48
CA ALA A 196 -20.28 -25.06 -11.89
C ALA A 196 -21.28 -25.87 -11.04
N ASN A 197 -21.66 -27.02 -11.53
CA ASN A 197 -22.57 -27.90 -10.81
C ASN A 197 -21.78 -28.99 -10.10
N LEU A 198 -22.16 -29.27 -8.87
CA LEU A 198 -21.77 -30.47 -8.15
C LEU A 198 -22.92 -31.48 -8.27
N ILE A 199 -22.63 -32.61 -8.87
CA ILE A 199 -23.60 -33.66 -9.15
C ILE A 199 -23.19 -34.90 -8.34
N LEU A 200 -24.12 -35.43 -7.55
CA LEU A 200 -23.88 -36.67 -6.79
C LEU A 200 -24.59 -37.85 -7.43
N GLU A 201 -23.88 -38.92 -7.53
CA GLU A 201 -24.40 -40.20 -8.02
C GLU A 201 -24.64 -41.20 -6.90
#